data_b5bb8ad448b8c4f98060919d5149724b
#
_entry.id   b5bb8ad448b8c4f98060919d5149724b
#
_cell.length_a   1.000
_cell.length_b   1.000
_cell.length_c   1.000
_cell.angle_alpha   90.00
_cell.angle_beta   90.00
_cell.angle_gamma   90.00
#
_symmetry.space_group_name_H-M   'P 1'
#
loop_
_entity.id
_entity.type
_entity.pdbx_description
1 polymer ?
#
loop_
_entity_poly.entity_id
_entity_poly.type
_entity_poly.pdbx_seq_one_letter_code
_entity_poly.pdbx_strand_id
1 'polypeptide(L)'
;MPTLSKLKQIAWIPALVVAGVLPSAAQQPAQRPDDLQKQLEQLKQQYDATTRDLEQRIAALEQQIKKEKEKEKEENEALEKTKQGTISAVELAAQQAAQRAVAGDSDQVGAKFQGQLSSEPTYDHLREADQEIASLKEQVRSFEFHGYFRSGYALNGRGGQQVAFEAPGADAKYRLGNEAETYAELIFVNNWINPEHNSDKAWLRSEFMIEANTTNSANSASFPNGTGNDQFRFREAFVQAGNIFEIQPNAKFWAGERYYRRQHVDINDFYPLDLSGYGGGVEDLNIRVGKMAVAFLSAARPDIITENGNLAKSNIDVRVYDLKGPLGLWGGWFDYATSKGGTTVGGSAFPTGTRIPTTDGYAFGLRHQRLEWHGGFHSFSVQYGTGAASNFSNPGNGTTIADPTPFIRKSKQLLVVEQVLFQPNDTFAIMPIFLYQRNKDGNPQHDWNQWYSFGARPEIFFTKYLSLAFEAGFDHTNGFVPTQNGDTHLDGWLRKFTIAPQIGAGRKFFSRPVLRAYLTYANWSDAFQGYVGGVPYLNKTDGLTYGVQAEAWW
;
A
#
# COMPACT_ATOMS: atom_id res chain seq x y z
N MET A 1 34.01 2.17 22.49
CA MET A 1 34.04 1.99 23.95
C MET A 1 34.23 3.32 24.62
N PRO A 2 33.24 3.85 25.35
CA PRO A 2 33.10 3.54 26.76
C PRO A 2 31.63 3.32 27.18
N THR A 3 31.50 2.35 28.05
CA THR A 3 30.83 2.17 29.34
C THR A 3 29.31 2.17 29.40
N LEU A 4 28.82 0.95 29.41
CA LEU A 4 27.57 0.51 30.06
C LEU A 4 27.61 0.86 31.57
N SER A 5 26.72 1.75 32.00
CA SER A 5 26.26 1.74 33.39
C SER A 5 25.01 2.63 33.51
N LYS A 6 23.82 2.01 33.55
CA LYS A 6 22.64 2.38 34.35
C LYS A 6 21.40 1.61 33.88
N LEU A 7 21.41 0.32 34.16
CA LEU A 7 20.20 -0.51 34.19
C LEU A 7 20.27 -1.30 35.49
N LYS A 8 19.65 -0.82 36.53
CA LYS A 8 19.27 -1.57 37.73
C LYS A 8 18.18 -0.83 38.46
N GLN A 9 16.97 -1.35 38.41
CA GLN A 9 16.10 -1.61 39.55
C GLN A 9 14.69 -1.90 39.03
N ILE A 10 14.47 -3.14 38.62
CA ILE A 10 13.15 -3.74 38.66
C ILE A 10 13.14 -4.63 39.89
N ALA A 11 12.41 -4.20 40.90
CA ALA A 11 12.25 -4.91 42.15
C ALA A 11 11.42 -6.18 41.93
N TRP A 12 12.00 -7.30 42.22
CA TRP A 12 11.32 -8.59 42.36
C TRP A 12 10.48 -8.60 43.63
N ILE A 13 9.19 -8.96 43.54
CA ILE A 13 8.33 -9.33 44.63
C ILE A 13 8.48 -10.85 44.80
N PRO A 14 8.97 -11.35 45.97
CA PRO A 14 8.95 -12.79 46.23
C PRO A 14 7.57 -13.20 46.73
N ALA A 15 6.93 -14.11 46.01
CA ALA A 15 5.75 -14.82 46.50
C ALA A 15 6.17 -15.74 47.64
N LEU A 16 5.63 -15.49 48.81
CA LEU A 16 5.80 -16.32 50.00
C LEU A 16 4.92 -17.58 49.88
N VAL A 17 5.52 -18.70 49.53
CA VAL A 17 4.88 -20.02 49.62
C VAL A 17 4.97 -20.48 51.09
N VAL A 18 3.84 -20.50 51.80
CA VAL A 18 3.72 -21.14 53.12
C VAL A 18 3.54 -22.64 52.91
N ALA A 19 4.63 -23.37 53.01
CA ALA A 19 4.58 -24.82 53.15
C ALA A 19 4.29 -25.18 54.62
N GLY A 20 3.11 -25.69 54.86
CA GLY A 20 2.73 -26.23 56.17
C GLY A 20 3.50 -27.51 56.48
N VAL A 21 4.36 -27.44 57.47
CA VAL A 21 4.91 -28.62 58.15
C VAL A 21 4.16 -28.77 59.46
N LEU A 22 3.40 -29.86 59.59
CA LEU A 22 2.80 -30.29 60.85
C LEU A 22 3.92 -30.88 61.74
N PRO A 23 4.20 -30.33 62.93
CA PRO A 23 5.00 -31.07 63.91
C PRO A 23 4.12 -31.91 64.82
N SER A 24 4.59 -33.12 65.03
CA SER A 24 4.21 -34.12 66.00
C SER A 24 4.00 -33.53 67.38
N ALA A 25 2.93 -34.00 68.04
CA ALA A 25 2.58 -33.65 69.40
C ALA A 25 3.70 -34.07 70.37
N ALA A 26 4.41 -33.10 70.94
CA ALA A 26 5.18 -33.22 72.14
C ALA A 26 4.53 -32.28 73.19
N GLN A 27 4.12 -32.84 74.31
CA GLN A 27 3.51 -32.15 75.45
C GLN A 27 4.41 -30.99 75.89
N GLN A 28 3.99 -29.75 75.70
CA GLN A 28 4.57 -28.60 76.38
C GLN A 28 3.94 -28.45 77.78
N PRO A 29 4.72 -28.08 78.80
CA PRO A 29 4.17 -27.81 80.12
C PRO A 29 3.28 -26.57 80.07
N ALA A 30 2.19 -26.64 80.92
CA ALA A 30 1.19 -25.57 80.96
C ALA A 30 1.84 -24.21 81.26
N GLN A 31 1.79 -23.32 80.30
CA GLN A 31 2.19 -21.92 80.47
C GLN A 31 1.28 -21.22 81.45
N ARG A 32 1.89 -20.48 82.37
CA ARG A 32 1.14 -19.76 83.43
C ARG A 32 0.32 -18.64 82.75
N PRO A 33 -0.88 -18.34 83.24
CA PRO A 33 -1.74 -17.28 82.67
C PRO A 33 -1.03 -15.91 82.49
N ASP A 34 -0.11 -15.59 83.39
CA ASP A 34 0.67 -14.32 83.33
C ASP A 34 1.63 -14.23 82.17
N ASP A 35 2.16 -15.35 81.64
CA ASP A 35 3.04 -15.35 80.48
C ASP A 35 2.24 -15.20 79.20
N LEU A 36 1.04 -15.74 79.12
CA LEU A 36 0.11 -15.56 78.03
C LEU A 36 -0.39 -14.09 77.93
N GLN A 37 -0.65 -13.48 79.09
CA GLN A 37 -1.04 -12.07 79.14
C GLN A 37 0.10 -11.16 78.66
N LYS A 38 1.35 -11.39 79.03
CA LYS A 38 2.50 -10.65 78.54
C LYS A 38 2.72 -10.83 77.00
N GLN A 39 2.56 -12.04 76.49
CA GLN A 39 2.66 -12.30 75.02
C GLN A 39 1.54 -11.60 74.27
N LEU A 40 0.31 -11.61 74.80
CA LEU A 40 -0.81 -10.89 74.20
C LEU A 40 -0.57 -9.36 74.16
N GLU A 41 -0.01 -8.83 75.26
CA GLU A 41 0.29 -7.40 75.34
C GLU A 41 1.45 -6.99 74.40
N GLN A 42 2.48 -7.83 74.25
CA GLN A 42 3.55 -7.65 73.25
C GLN A 42 3.01 -7.74 71.81
N LEU A 43 2.15 -8.70 71.54
CA LEU A 43 1.52 -8.84 70.21
C LEU A 43 0.66 -7.64 69.86
N LYS A 44 -0.10 -7.12 70.84
CA LYS A 44 -0.92 -5.92 70.69
C LYS A 44 -0.07 -4.68 70.42
N GLN A 45 1.05 -4.53 71.15
CA GLN A 45 2.00 -3.42 70.88
C GLN A 45 2.65 -3.53 69.52
N GLN A 46 3.01 -4.74 69.04
CA GLN A 46 3.54 -4.96 67.70
C GLN A 46 2.49 -4.66 66.62
N TYR A 47 1.25 -5.09 66.84
CA TYR A 47 0.16 -4.81 65.92
C TYR A 47 -0.10 -3.31 65.82
N ASP A 48 -0.17 -2.58 66.90
CA ASP A 48 -0.37 -1.14 66.93
C ASP A 48 0.80 -0.37 66.27
N ALA A 49 2.04 -0.83 66.46
CA ALA A 49 3.21 -0.27 65.82
C ALA A 49 3.19 -0.51 64.28
N THR A 50 2.84 -1.73 63.85
CA THR A 50 2.73 -2.09 62.44
C THR A 50 1.60 -1.33 61.76
N THR A 51 0.48 -1.17 62.44
CA THR A 51 -0.68 -0.40 61.93
C THR A 51 -0.29 1.08 61.69
N ARG A 52 0.40 1.70 62.66
CA ARG A 52 0.89 3.09 62.48
C ARG A 52 1.90 3.23 61.36
N ASP A 53 2.82 2.26 61.19
CA ASP A 53 3.78 2.27 60.06
C ASP A 53 3.05 2.16 58.72
N LEU A 54 2.05 1.28 58.61
CA LEU A 54 1.23 1.15 57.40
C LEU A 54 0.41 2.40 57.13
N GLU A 55 -0.20 3.03 58.14
CA GLU A 55 -0.91 4.30 57.98
C GLU A 55 0.02 5.42 57.45
N GLN A 56 1.26 5.50 57.97
CA GLN A 56 2.24 6.48 57.51
C GLN A 56 2.66 6.20 56.07
N ARG A 57 2.82 4.94 55.68
CA ARG A 57 3.15 4.58 54.27
C ARG A 57 1.99 4.86 53.34
N ILE A 58 0.75 4.58 53.73
CA ILE A 58 -0.42 4.93 52.94
C ILE A 58 -0.50 6.44 52.74
N ALA A 59 -0.34 7.25 53.78
CA ALA A 59 -0.35 8.69 53.64
C ALA A 59 0.78 9.25 52.77
N ALA A 60 1.96 8.62 52.81
CA ALA A 60 3.08 8.99 51.95
C ALA A 60 2.80 8.62 50.47
N LEU A 61 2.21 7.44 50.20
CA LEU A 61 1.82 7.01 48.85
C LEU A 61 0.69 7.87 48.29
N GLU A 62 -0.28 8.24 49.09
CA GLU A 62 -1.36 9.16 48.67
C GLU A 62 -0.82 10.53 48.26
N GLN A 63 0.18 11.03 49.00
CA GLN A 63 0.88 12.28 48.61
C GLN A 63 1.67 12.12 47.31
N GLN A 64 2.32 11.00 47.08
CA GLN A 64 3.01 10.72 45.84
C GLN A 64 2.05 10.64 44.65
N ILE A 65 0.96 9.89 44.79
CA ILE A 65 -0.09 9.78 43.75
C ILE A 65 -0.68 11.16 43.43
N LYS A 66 -0.89 12.00 44.45
CA LYS A 66 -1.39 13.36 44.22
C LYS A 66 -0.41 14.23 43.44
N LYS A 67 0.88 14.16 43.76
CA LYS A 67 1.93 14.88 43.04
C LYS A 67 2.10 14.37 41.61
N GLU A 68 2.01 13.05 41.39
CA GLU A 68 2.08 12.50 40.02
C GLU A 68 0.88 12.92 39.18
N LYS A 69 -0.34 12.90 39.74
CA LYS A 69 -1.53 13.38 39.05
C LYS A 69 -1.49 14.89 38.72
N GLU A 70 -0.94 15.69 39.61
CA GLU A 70 -0.75 17.12 39.35
C GLU A 70 0.27 17.35 38.22
N LYS A 71 1.36 16.57 38.22
CA LYS A 71 2.39 16.62 37.17
C LYS A 71 1.85 16.13 35.83
N GLU A 72 1.12 15.04 35.81
CA GLU A 72 0.47 14.50 34.62
C GLU A 72 -0.56 15.50 34.03
N LYS A 73 -1.29 16.21 34.91
CA LYS A 73 -2.22 17.25 34.47
C LYS A 73 -1.50 18.45 33.87
N GLU A 74 -0.39 18.89 34.46
CA GLU A 74 0.43 19.98 33.93
C GLU A 74 1.08 19.58 32.58
N GLU A 75 1.59 18.36 32.46
CA GLU A 75 2.12 17.82 31.21
C GLU A 75 1.05 17.73 30.11
N ASN A 76 -0.16 17.27 30.45
CA ASN A 76 -1.28 17.23 29.51
C ASN A 76 -1.76 18.63 29.09
N GLU A 77 -1.84 19.58 30.02
CA GLU A 77 -2.18 20.99 29.70
C GLU A 77 -1.10 21.65 28.82
N ALA A 78 0.18 21.36 29.07
CA ALA A 78 1.28 21.83 28.23
C ALA A 78 1.24 21.19 26.85
N LEU A 79 0.92 19.89 26.77
CA LEU A 79 0.76 19.16 25.52
C LEU A 79 -0.43 19.69 24.69
N GLU A 80 -1.56 19.98 25.33
CA GLU A 80 -2.73 20.56 24.64
C GLU A 80 -2.46 21.99 24.16
N LYS A 81 -1.76 22.81 24.93
CA LYS A 81 -1.32 24.14 24.46
C LYS A 81 -0.34 24.04 23.28
N THR A 82 0.55 23.08 23.33
CA THR A 82 1.50 22.84 22.24
C THR A 82 0.77 22.35 20.98
N LYS A 83 -0.20 21.43 21.13
CA LYS A 83 -1.07 20.97 20.03
C LYS A 83 -1.88 22.13 19.42
N GLN A 84 -2.50 22.97 20.22
CA GLN A 84 -3.24 24.13 19.73
C GLN A 84 -2.34 25.14 19.02
N GLY A 85 -1.14 25.42 19.56
CA GLY A 85 -0.15 26.26 18.91
C GLY A 85 0.33 25.66 17.57
N THR A 86 0.53 24.36 17.52
CA THR A 86 0.95 23.63 16.32
C THR A 86 -0.15 23.59 15.26
N ILE A 87 -1.40 23.37 15.65
CA ILE A 87 -2.56 23.41 14.74
C ILE A 87 -2.68 24.80 14.12
N SER A 88 -2.59 25.86 14.92
CA SER A 88 -2.66 27.24 14.43
C SER A 88 -1.47 27.59 13.52
N ALA A 89 -0.28 27.11 13.82
CA ALA A 89 0.90 27.30 12.96
C ALA A 89 0.80 26.53 11.65
N VAL A 90 0.23 25.31 11.68
CA VAL A 90 -0.02 24.49 10.48
C VAL A 90 -1.13 25.09 9.62
N GLU A 91 -2.21 25.58 10.22
CA GLU A 91 -3.26 26.30 9.50
C GLU A 91 -2.74 27.59 8.87
N LEU A 92 -1.91 28.33 9.58
CA LEU A 92 -1.27 29.55 9.05
C LEU A 92 -0.28 29.22 7.93
N ALA A 93 0.52 28.15 8.08
CA ALA A 93 1.44 27.68 7.05
C ALA A 93 0.69 27.15 5.83
N ALA A 94 -0.41 26.42 6.01
CA ALA A 94 -1.28 25.97 4.93
C ALA A 94 -1.97 27.14 4.22
N GLN A 95 -2.44 28.15 4.96
CA GLN A 95 -2.98 29.38 4.37
C GLN A 95 -1.92 30.17 3.62
N GLN A 96 -0.70 30.30 4.16
CA GLN A 96 0.41 30.96 3.47
C GLN A 96 0.88 30.18 2.23
N ALA A 97 0.89 28.84 2.29
CA ALA A 97 1.18 28.00 1.14
C ALA A 97 0.09 28.12 0.05
N ALA A 98 -1.19 28.13 0.46
CA ALA A 98 -2.30 28.37 -0.44
C ALA A 98 -2.27 29.78 -1.04
N GLN A 99 -1.92 30.80 -0.26
CA GLN A 99 -1.77 32.19 -0.75
C GLN A 99 -0.57 32.33 -1.71
N ARG A 100 0.54 31.64 -1.45
CA ARG A 100 1.70 31.60 -2.35
C ARG A 100 1.41 30.85 -3.66
N ALA A 101 0.63 29.77 -3.59
CA ALA A 101 0.16 29.06 -4.77
C ALA A 101 -0.74 29.94 -5.67
N VAL A 102 -1.60 30.75 -5.05
CA VAL A 102 -2.44 31.73 -5.75
C VAL A 102 -1.63 32.92 -6.30
N ALA A 103 -0.50 33.28 -5.67
CA ALA A 103 0.36 34.38 -6.08
C ALA A 103 1.36 34.04 -7.20
N GLY A 104 1.33 32.85 -7.76
CA GLY A 104 2.17 32.44 -8.89
C GLY A 104 3.58 31.96 -8.51
N ASP A 105 3.88 31.83 -7.23
CA ASP A 105 5.14 31.24 -6.74
C ASP A 105 4.99 29.71 -6.60
N SER A 106 4.61 29.08 -7.72
CA SER A 106 4.22 27.66 -7.80
C SER A 106 5.39 26.68 -7.69
N ASP A 107 6.62 27.19 -7.62
CA ASP A 107 7.81 26.35 -7.77
C ASP A 107 8.11 25.41 -6.58
N GLN A 108 7.48 25.63 -5.43
CA GLN A 108 7.72 24.77 -4.26
C GLN A 108 6.56 23.86 -3.88
N VAL A 109 5.31 24.24 -4.14
CA VAL A 109 4.15 23.43 -3.76
C VAL A 109 3.74 22.46 -4.87
N GLY A 110 3.82 22.90 -6.14
CA GLY A 110 3.58 22.03 -7.30
C GLY A 110 4.65 20.94 -7.50
N ALA A 111 5.89 21.20 -7.05
CA ALA A 111 6.98 20.23 -7.14
C ALA A 111 6.77 18.98 -6.27
N LYS A 112 5.92 19.05 -5.29
CA LYS A 112 5.76 18.01 -4.27
C LYS A 112 4.85 16.86 -4.69
N PHE A 113 3.91 17.13 -5.59
CA PHE A 113 3.04 16.11 -6.19
C PHE A 113 3.52 15.64 -7.55
N GLN A 114 4.74 15.95 -7.91
CA GLN A 114 5.26 15.74 -9.24
C GLN A 114 5.70 14.30 -9.46
N GLY A 115 4.95 13.59 -10.26
CA GLY A 115 5.43 12.41 -10.98
C GLY A 115 5.06 11.08 -10.41
N GLN A 116 4.29 10.98 -9.36
CA GLN A 116 3.89 9.71 -8.81
C GLN A 116 2.40 9.68 -8.50
N LEU A 117 1.59 9.62 -9.55
CA LEU A 117 0.36 8.89 -9.44
C LEU A 117 0.78 7.43 -9.30
N SER A 118 0.86 6.96 -8.11
CA SER A 118 1.43 5.69 -7.81
C SER A 118 0.38 4.63 -7.55
N SER A 119 0.81 3.55 -7.31
CA SER A 119 0.27 2.25 -7.46
C SER A 119 -0.96 1.91 -6.65
N GLU A 120 -1.09 2.42 -5.50
CA GLU A 120 -2.32 2.34 -4.74
C GLU A 120 -2.83 3.76 -4.64
N PRO A 121 -3.92 4.02 -5.26
CA PRO A 121 -4.26 5.25 -5.96
C PRO A 121 -3.87 6.53 -5.32
N THR A 122 -4.04 6.63 -4.13
CA THR A 122 -3.85 7.82 -3.33
C THR A 122 -2.96 7.58 -2.16
N TYR A 123 -2.71 6.33 -1.92
CA TYR A 123 -1.93 5.96 -0.76
C TYR A 123 -0.49 6.46 -0.87
N ASP A 124 0.17 6.26 -2.01
CA ASP A 124 1.53 6.75 -2.20
C ASP A 124 1.58 8.29 -2.29
N HIS A 125 0.55 8.95 -2.82
CA HIS A 125 0.45 10.42 -2.76
C HIS A 125 0.20 10.93 -1.35
N LEU A 126 -0.68 10.27 -0.60
CA LEU A 126 -0.91 10.62 0.79
C LEU A 126 0.32 10.32 1.63
N ARG A 127 1.00 9.22 1.37
CA ARG A 127 2.25 8.89 2.02
C ARG A 127 3.36 9.90 1.72
N GLU A 128 3.51 10.34 0.48
CA GLU A 128 4.45 11.40 0.11
C GLU A 128 4.06 12.73 0.75
N ALA A 129 2.78 13.09 0.73
CA ALA A 129 2.28 14.28 1.41
C ALA A 129 2.44 14.19 2.93
N ASP A 130 2.17 13.03 3.54
CA ASP A 130 2.37 12.82 4.97
C ASP A 130 3.86 12.80 5.35
N GLN A 131 4.73 12.25 4.51
CA GLN A 131 6.17 12.33 4.70
C GLN A 131 6.69 13.76 4.60
N GLU A 132 6.13 14.57 3.72
CA GLU A 132 6.45 15.99 3.61
C GLU A 132 5.83 16.82 4.76
N ILE A 133 4.61 16.50 5.17
CA ILE A 133 3.96 17.10 6.34
C ILE A 133 4.66 16.65 7.63
N ALA A 134 5.14 15.43 7.73
CA ALA A 134 5.95 14.97 8.85
C ALA A 134 7.33 15.64 8.89
N SER A 135 7.93 15.94 7.74
CA SER A 135 9.16 16.73 7.65
C SER A 135 8.95 18.20 7.97
N LEU A 136 7.74 18.73 7.73
CA LEU A 136 7.33 20.09 8.11
C LEU A 136 6.78 20.18 9.55
N LYS A 137 6.27 19.05 10.07
CA LYS A 137 5.77 18.89 11.44
C LYS A 137 6.85 18.49 12.41
N GLU A 138 8.10 18.97 12.12
CA GLU A 138 9.03 18.87 13.17
C GLU A 138 9.34 17.53 13.78
N GLN A 139 10.52 17.36 14.07
CA GLN A 139 10.97 16.27 14.89
C GLN A 139 10.67 14.93 14.31
N VAL A 140 11.33 14.71 13.31
CA VAL A 140 11.51 13.46 12.67
C VAL A 140 11.48 12.35 13.68
N ARG A 141 10.37 11.68 13.71
CA ARG A 141 10.31 10.41 14.40
C ARG A 141 11.33 9.52 13.71
N SER A 142 12.18 8.91 14.49
CA SER A 142 13.13 7.92 13.98
C SER A 142 12.41 6.74 13.33
N PHE A 143 11.11 6.62 13.55
CA PHE A 143 10.26 5.54 13.08
C PHE A 143 8.88 6.08 12.68
N GLU A 144 8.43 5.72 11.46
CA GLU A 144 7.11 6.03 10.94
C GLU A 144 6.36 4.73 10.62
N PHE A 145 5.06 4.75 10.82
CA PHE A 145 4.18 3.64 10.50
C PHE A 145 3.01 4.15 9.65
N HIS A 146 2.89 3.60 8.46
CA HIS A 146 1.83 3.88 7.51
C HIS A 146 1.13 2.60 7.11
N GLY A 147 -0.04 2.71 6.53
CA GLY A 147 -0.73 1.53 6.09
C GLY A 147 -1.93 1.83 5.20
N TYR A 148 -2.33 0.80 4.49
CA TYR A 148 -3.55 0.70 3.72
C TYR A 148 -4.25 -0.60 4.07
N PHE A 149 -5.57 -0.58 4.16
CA PHE A 149 -6.35 -1.81 4.10
C PHE A 149 -7.70 -1.60 3.44
N ARG A 150 -8.19 -2.66 2.82
CA ARG A 150 -9.59 -2.86 2.50
C ARG A 150 -10.03 -4.22 3.04
N SER A 151 -11.25 -4.30 3.52
CA SER A 151 -11.85 -5.55 3.99
C SER A 151 -13.35 -5.48 3.89
N GLY A 152 -13.97 -6.57 3.49
CA GLY A 152 -15.41 -6.64 3.35
C GLY A 152 -15.90 -8.05 3.14
N TYR A 153 -17.17 -8.17 2.83
CA TYR A 153 -17.78 -9.41 2.39
C TYR A 153 -18.94 -9.14 1.46
N ALA A 154 -19.03 -9.95 0.43
CA ALA A 154 -20.11 -9.82 -0.54
C ALA A 154 -20.67 -11.16 -0.98
N LEU A 155 -21.95 -11.12 -1.32
CA LEU A 155 -22.70 -12.24 -1.85
C LEU A 155 -23.05 -11.99 -3.31
N ASN A 156 -23.13 -13.06 -4.07
CA ASN A 156 -23.75 -13.06 -5.38
C ASN A 156 -25.29 -13.16 -5.25
N GLY A 157 -26.02 -12.89 -6.31
CA GLY A 157 -27.50 -12.91 -6.33
C GLY A 157 -28.13 -14.29 -6.06
N ARG A 158 -27.34 -15.32 -5.81
CA ARG A 158 -27.78 -16.68 -5.43
C ARG A 158 -27.40 -17.08 -4.01
N GLY A 159 -26.85 -16.13 -3.23
CA GLY A 159 -26.51 -16.33 -1.82
C GLY A 159 -25.12 -16.93 -1.57
N GLY A 160 -24.34 -17.23 -2.60
CA GLY A 160 -22.94 -17.63 -2.45
C GLY A 160 -22.00 -16.44 -2.39
N GLN A 161 -20.74 -16.67 -2.05
CA GLN A 161 -19.71 -15.63 -2.05
C GLN A 161 -19.58 -14.98 -3.43
N GLN A 162 -19.30 -13.70 -3.47
CA GLN A 162 -19.07 -12.92 -4.68
C GLN A 162 -17.86 -13.48 -5.45
N VAL A 163 -17.99 -13.51 -6.77
CA VAL A 163 -16.89 -13.54 -7.74
C VAL A 163 -16.96 -12.23 -8.52
N ALA A 164 -15.84 -11.57 -8.70
CA ALA A 164 -15.77 -10.29 -9.39
C ALA A 164 -16.29 -10.40 -10.85
N PHE A 165 -16.93 -9.35 -11.32
CA PHE A 165 -17.26 -9.20 -12.72
C PHE A 165 -16.07 -8.56 -13.45
N GLU A 166 -15.40 -9.34 -14.28
CA GLU A 166 -14.23 -8.96 -15.07
C GLU A 166 -14.38 -9.49 -16.49
N ALA A 167 -14.04 -8.67 -17.49
CA ALA A 167 -14.11 -9.09 -18.88
C ALA A 167 -12.94 -10.07 -19.19
N PRO A 168 -13.20 -11.20 -19.82
CA PRO A 168 -12.14 -12.14 -20.18
C PRO A 168 -11.15 -11.49 -21.14
N GLY A 169 -9.85 -11.51 -20.78
CA GLY A 169 -8.79 -10.84 -21.56
C GLY A 169 -8.58 -9.36 -21.26
N ALA A 170 -9.31 -8.80 -20.30
CA ALA A 170 -8.98 -7.51 -19.68
C ALA A 170 -7.88 -7.71 -18.62
N ASP A 171 -7.00 -6.72 -18.45
CA ASP A 171 -5.94 -6.75 -17.45
C ASP A 171 -6.38 -6.12 -16.11
N ALA A 172 -7.62 -5.65 -16.01
CA ALA A 172 -8.18 -5.07 -14.80
C ALA A 172 -9.72 -5.04 -14.82
N LYS A 173 -10.30 -4.75 -13.66
CA LYS A 173 -11.74 -4.64 -13.44
C LYS A 173 -12.10 -3.38 -12.67
N TYR A 174 -13.30 -2.84 -12.88
CA TYR A 174 -13.81 -1.76 -12.05
C TYR A 174 -14.00 -2.20 -10.61
N ARG A 175 -13.41 -1.47 -9.67
CA ARG A 175 -13.21 -1.89 -8.28
C ARG A 175 -14.47 -1.81 -7.42
N LEU A 176 -15.24 -0.73 -7.51
CA LEU A 176 -16.36 -0.50 -6.61
C LEU A 176 -17.38 -1.66 -6.70
N GLY A 177 -17.58 -2.36 -5.58
CA GLY A 177 -18.46 -3.52 -5.53
C GLY A 177 -17.91 -4.80 -6.20
N ASN A 178 -16.64 -4.83 -6.56
CA ASN A 178 -15.96 -6.02 -7.10
C ASN A 178 -14.83 -6.55 -6.20
N GLU A 179 -14.51 -5.85 -5.12
CA GLU A 179 -13.43 -6.17 -4.20
C GLU A 179 -13.99 -6.31 -2.79
N ALA A 180 -14.22 -7.52 -2.35
CA ALA A 180 -14.72 -7.83 -1.02
C ALA A 180 -13.72 -8.66 -0.19
N GLU A 181 -12.56 -8.97 -0.75
CA GLU A 181 -11.44 -9.60 -0.04
C GLU A 181 -10.82 -8.65 0.98
N THR A 182 -10.09 -9.22 1.92
CA THR A 182 -9.22 -8.44 2.79
C THR A 182 -7.84 -8.31 2.15
N TYR A 183 -7.42 -7.07 1.96
CA TYR A 183 -6.09 -6.72 1.49
C TYR A 183 -5.52 -5.63 2.41
N ALA A 184 -4.27 -5.77 2.81
CA ALA A 184 -3.61 -4.79 3.65
C ALA A 184 -2.14 -4.62 3.26
N GLU A 185 -1.63 -3.40 3.38
CA GLU A 185 -0.20 -3.05 3.31
C GLU A 185 0.19 -2.36 4.60
N LEU A 186 1.21 -2.88 5.27
CA LEU A 186 1.79 -2.31 6.49
C LEU A 186 3.19 -1.83 6.16
N ILE A 187 3.43 -0.53 6.32
CA ILE A 187 4.65 0.13 5.91
C ILE A 187 5.37 0.67 7.13
N PHE A 188 6.61 0.27 7.27
CA PHE A 188 7.52 0.64 8.34
C PHE A 188 8.68 1.42 7.76
N VAL A 189 8.86 2.66 8.19
CA VAL A 189 9.97 3.51 7.78
C VAL A 189 10.86 3.79 8.99
N ASN A 190 12.16 3.62 8.84
CA ASN A 190 13.13 4.03 9.87
C ASN A 190 14.10 5.04 9.28
N ASN A 191 14.16 6.22 9.90
CA ASN A 191 15.05 7.32 9.54
C ASN A 191 16.36 7.19 10.34
N TRP A 192 17.39 6.59 9.72
CA TRP A 192 18.68 6.34 10.33
C TRP A 192 19.52 7.61 10.49
N ILE A 193 19.46 8.48 9.49
CA ILE A 193 20.09 9.81 9.48
C ILE A 193 19.01 10.81 9.15
N ASN A 194 18.83 11.75 10.04
CA ASN A 194 17.83 12.77 9.95
C ASN A 194 18.46 14.09 9.48
N PRO A 195 17.97 14.72 8.39
CA PRO A 195 18.52 15.95 7.87
C PRO A 195 18.40 17.14 8.83
N GLU A 196 17.48 17.09 9.80
CA GLU A 196 17.33 18.16 10.78
C GLU A 196 18.40 18.12 11.86
N HIS A 197 18.91 16.94 12.16
CA HIS A 197 19.97 16.72 13.14
C HIS A 197 21.37 16.65 12.49
N ASN A 198 21.45 16.83 11.19
CA ASN A 198 22.69 16.73 10.44
C ASN A 198 23.04 18.05 9.76
N SER A 199 24.22 18.60 10.00
CA SER A 199 24.65 19.90 9.51
C SER A 199 24.72 19.99 7.99
N ASP A 200 25.00 18.88 7.30
CA ASP A 200 25.07 18.79 5.86
C ASP A 200 23.73 18.40 5.20
N LYS A 201 22.66 18.24 6.03
CA LYS A 201 21.33 17.89 5.59
C LYS A 201 21.21 16.55 4.82
N ALA A 202 22.25 15.72 4.88
CA ALA A 202 22.17 14.36 4.34
C ALA A 202 21.18 13.51 5.17
N TRP A 203 20.51 12.58 4.51
CA TRP A 203 19.55 11.69 5.16
C TRP A 203 19.68 10.26 4.64
N LEU A 204 19.32 9.30 5.48
CA LEU A 204 19.29 7.87 5.17
C LEU A 204 18.07 7.24 5.83
N ARG A 205 17.26 6.55 5.06
CA ARG A 205 16.09 5.83 5.57
C ARG A 205 16.00 4.43 4.99
N SER A 206 15.36 3.54 5.72
CA SER A 206 14.91 2.25 5.21
C SER A 206 13.40 2.19 5.24
N GLU A 207 12.83 1.49 4.27
CA GLU A 207 11.41 1.24 4.17
C GLU A 207 11.15 -0.25 3.98
N PHE A 208 10.11 -0.73 4.63
CA PHE A 208 9.73 -2.12 4.62
C PHE A 208 8.21 -2.24 4.59
N MET A 209 7.69 -2.86 3.54
CA MET A 209 6.24 -3.06 3.34
C MET A 209 5.90 -4.53 3.37
N ILE A 210 4.88 -4.86 4.15
CA ILE A 210 4.29 -6.18 4.22
C ILE A 210 2.88 -6.13 3.65
N GLU A 211 2.60 -6.96 2.65
CA GLU A 211 1.25 -7.21 2.14
C GLU A 211 0.62 -8.41 2.85
N ALA A 212 -0.64 -8.27 3.21
CA ALA A 212 -1.51 -9.37 3.61
C ALA A 212 -2.75 -9.41 2.72
N ASN A 213 -3.03 -10.56 2.12
CA ASN A 213 -4.19 -10.78 1.26
C ASN A 213 -4.90 -12.06 1.64
N THR A 214 -6.23 -12.01 1.77
CA THR A 214 -7.08 -13.17 2.03
C THR A 214 -8.38 -13.08 1.25
N THR A 215 -8.84 -14.22 0.75
CA THR A 215 -10.09 -14.33 -0.01
C THR A 215 -11.35 -14.23 0.84
N ASN A 216 -11.23 -14.07 2.18
CA ASN A 216 -12.35 -14.07 3.13
C ASN A 216 -13.23 -15.33 3.05
N SER A 217 -12.64 -16.47 2.67
CA SER A 217 -13.35 -17.75 2.55
C SER A 217 -13.56 -18.47 3.88
N ALA A 218 -12.94 -17.99 4.95
CA ALA A 218 -13.08 -18.49 6.31
C ALA A 218 -13.17 -17.33 7.30
N ASN A 219 -13.69 -17.57 8.52
CA ASN A 219 -13.83 -16.57 9.57
C ASN A 219 -12.53 -16.19 10.29
N SER A 220 -11.44 -16.79 9.96
CA SER A 220 -10.10 -16.37 10.36
C SER A 220 -9.14 -16.57 9.21
N ALA A 221 -8.37 -15.55 8.89
CA ALA A 221 -7.25 -15.70 7.97
C ALA A 221 -6.20 -16.58 8.67
N SER A 222 -5.95 -17.75 8.14
CA SER A 222 -4.83 -18.58 8.59
C SER A 222 -3.63 -18.31 7.71
N PHE A 223 -2.65 -17.61 8.24
CA PHE A 223 -1.36 -17.39 7.62
C PHE A 223 -0.38 -18.49 8.04
N PRO A 224 0.46 -19.01 7.20
CA PRO A 224 0.24 -19.62 5.88
C PRO A 224 0.04 -21.11 6.07
N ASN A 225 -1.10 -21.65 5.82
CA ASN A 225 -1.30 -23.10 5.86
C ASN A 225 -1.31 -23.79 4.49
N GLY A 226 -0.83 -23.11 3.46
CA GLY A 226 -0.49 -23.72 2.17
C GLY A 226 -1.66 -24.23 1.31
N THR A 227 -2.90 -24.02 1.70
CA THR A 227 -4.08 -24.55 1.00
C THR A 227 -5.07 -23.49 0.52
N GLY A 228 -4.83 -22.21 0.82
CA GLY A 228 -5.68 -21.10 0.44
C GLY A 228 -4.94 -20.04 -0.38
N ASN A 229 -5.69 -19.14 -1.00
CA ASN A 229 -5.14 -17.96 -1.67
C ASN A 229 -4.71 -16.87 -0.68
N ASP A 230 -4.67 -17.19 0.62
CA ASP A 230 -4.20 -16.28 1.65
C ASP A 230 -2.69 -16.13 1.55
N GLN A 231 -2.22 -14.90 1.42
CA GLN A 231 -0.82 -14.61 1.17
C GLN A 231 -0.32 -13.53 2.12
N PHE A 232 0.93 -13.71 2.52
CA PHE A 232 1.70 -12.73 3.26
C PHE A 232 3.01 -12.53 2.51
N ARG A 233 3.30 -11.31 2.05
CA ARG A 233 4.44 -11.03 1.19
C ARG A 233 5.19 -9.80 1.63
N PHE A 234 6.48 -9.78 1.38
CA PHE A 234 7.23 -8.53 1.31
C PHE A 234 7.00 -7.91 -0.06
N ARG A 235 6.68 -6.62 -0.08
CA ARG A 235 6.45 -5.86 -1.32
C ARG A 235 7.48 -4.79 -1.53
N GLU A 236 8.00 -4.23 -0.45
CA GLU A 236 9.11 -3.30 -0.49
C GLU A 236 10.06 -3.61 0.66
N ALA A 237 11.34 -3.58 0.37
CA ALA A 237 12.43 -3.70 1.33
C ALA A 237 13.66 -2.99 0.75
N PHE A 238 13.77 -1.69 0.99
CA PHE A 238 14.85 -0.89 0.40
C PHE A 238 15.43 0.13 1.36
N VAL A 239 16.62 0.59 1.02
CA VAL A 239 17.27 1.73 1.68
C VAL A 239 17.39 2.86 0.67
N GLN A 240 17.13 4.08 1.13
CA GLN A 240 17.24 5.30 0.33
C GLN A 240 18.06 6.35 1.06
N ALA A 241 18.91 7.05 0.32
CA ALA A 241 19.73 8.15 0.81
C ALA A 241 19.57 9.38 -0.08
N GLY A 242 19.58 10.56 0.48
CA GLY A 242 19.48 11.81 -0.28
C GLY A 242 20.32 12.93 0.29
N ASN A 243 20.45 13.99 -0.48
CA ASN A 243 21.30 15.14 -0.19
C ASN A 243 22.76 14.77 0.13
N ILE A 244 23.31 13.80 -0.63
CA ILE A 244 24.68 13.30 -0.47
C ILE A 244 25.68 14.16 -1.25
N PHE A 245 25.26 14.75 -2.35
CA PHE A 245 26.11 15.56 -3.22
C PHE A 245 25.59 16.99 -3.32
N GLU A 246 26.41 17.97 -2.97
CA GLU A 246 26.06 19.40 -3.02
C GLU A 246 25.61 19.85 -4.42
N ILE A 247 26.18 19.27 -5.48
CA ILE A 247 25.82 19.60 -6.87
C ILE A 247 24.46 19.05 -7.28
N GLN A 248 23.95 18.05 -6.56
CA GLN A 248 22.66 17.39 -6.79
C GLN A 248 21.95 17.13 -5.44
N PRO A 249 21.55 18.17 -4.69
CA PRO A 249 21.03 18.02 -3.35
C PRO A 249 19.69 17.28 -3.28
N ASN A 250 18.94 17.25 -4.39
CA ASN A 250 17.67 16.56 -4.49
C ASN A 250 17.80 15.10 -4.95
N ALA A 251 18.98 14.68 -5.37
CA ALA A 251 19.20 13.31 -5.84
C ALA A 251 18.98 12.30 -4.70
N LYS A 252 18.25 11.24 -4.99
CA LYS A 252 17.94 10.15 -4.08
C LYS A 252 18.52 8.86 -4.65
N PHE A 253 19.38 8.21 -3.88
CA PHE A 253 19.97 6.91 -4.21
C PHE A 253 19.24 5.83 -3.45
N TRP A 254 18.91 4.73 -4.09
CA TRP A 254 18.21 3.64 -3.44
C TRP A 254 18.71 2.27 -3.91
N ALA A 255 18.50 1.25 -3.07
CA ALA A 255 18.73 -0.14 -3.41
C ALA A 255 17.81 -1.05 -2.59
N GLY A 256 17.30 -2.11 -3.21
CA GLY A 256 16.42 -3.11 -2.61
C GLY A 256 15.25 -3.49 -3.51
N GLU A 257 14.22 -4.08 -2.92
CA GLU A 257 12.94 -4.37 -3.57
C GLU A 257 12.02 -3.17 -3.44
N ARG A 258 11.42 -2.73 -4.55
CA ARG A 258 10.63 -1.51 -4.55
C ARG A 258 9.52 -1.50 -5.61
N TYR A 259 8.40 -0.85 -5.26
CA TYR A 259 7.42 -0.35 -6.21
C TYR A 259 7.97 0.88 -6.96
N TYR A 260 8.82 0.62 -7.94
CA TYR A 260 9.57 1.68 -8.60
C TYR A 260 8.70 2.52 -9.53
N ARG A 261 8.29 3.73 -9.06
CA ARG A 261 7.59 4.76 -9.84
C ARG A 261 6.44 4.20 -10.69
N ARG A 262 5.62 3.34 -10.09
CA ARG A 262 4.44 2.77 -10.76
C ARG A 262 3.46 3.87 -11.17
N GLN A 263 2.67 3.64 -12.21
CA GLN A 263 1.52 4.45 -12.59
C GLN A 263 0.27 3.65 -12.30
N HIS A 264 -0.77 4.30 -11.82
CA HIS A 264 -2.00 3.65 -11.42
C HIS A 264 -3.24 4.37 -11.97
N VAL A 265 -4.27 3.59 -12.30
CA VAL A 265 -5.62 4.06 -12.64
C VAL A 265 -6.57 3.57 -11.55
N ASP A 266 -7.09 4.51 -10.78
CA ASP A 266 -7.76 4.25 -9.51
C ASP A 266 -9.00 3.37 -9.56
N ILE A 267 -9.96 3.71 -10.43
CA ILE A 267 -11.29 3.10 -10.37
C ILE A 267 -11.37 1.71 -10.97
N ASN A 268 -10.34 1.30 -11.73
CA ASN A 268 -10.25 -0.05 -12.28
C ASN A 268 -9.02 -0.84 -11.81
N ASP A 269 -8.22 -0.28 -10.88
CA ASP A 269 -7.03 -0.93 -10.31
C ASP A 269 -6.02 -1.41 -11.36
N PHE A 270 -5.79 -0.58 -12.36
CA PHE A 270 -4.90 -0.89 -13.46
C PHE A 270 -3.57 -0.15 -13.34
N TYR A 271 -2.47 -0.83 -13.65
CA TYR A 271 -1.12 -0.27 -13.58
C TYR A 271 -0.54 -0.10 -14.99
N PRO A 272 -0.71 1.09 -15.60
CA PRO A 272 -0.19 1.36 -16.95
C PRO A 272 1.32 1.23 -17.07
N LEU A 273 2.05 1.44 -16.00
CA LEU A 273 3.48 1.21 -15.91
C LEU A 273 3.81 0.64 -14.55
N ASP A 274 4.34 -0.56 -14.53
CA ASP A 274 4.80 -1.24 -13.33
C ASP A 274 6.12 -1.98 -13.61
N LEU A 275 7.23 -1.38 -13.16
CA LEU A 275 8.56 -1.96 -13.18
C LEU A 275 9.03 -2.29 -11.76
N SER A 276 8.10 -2.69 -10.90
CA SER A 276 8.41 -3.12 -9.53
C SER A 276 9.35 -4.32 -9.52
N GLY A 277 10.31 -4.34 -8.62
CA GLY A 277 11.27 -5.42 -8.52
C GLY A 277 12.48 -5.08 -7.67
N TYR A 278 13.49 -5.92 -7.77
CA TYR A 278 14.75 -5.80 -7.06
C TYR A 278 15.74 -4.98 -7.87
N GLY A 279 16.46 -4.09 -7.23
CA GLY A 279 17.46 -3.32 -7.94
C GLY A 279 18.03 -2.15 -7.18
N GLY A 280 18.39 -1.12 -7.91
CA GLY A 280 18.90 0.12 -7.36
C GLY A 280 18.95 1.21 -8.42
N GLY A 281 18.99 2.45 -7.97
CA GLY A 281 18.98 3.56 -8.88
C GLY A 281 19.18 4.90 -8.20
N VAL A 282 19.06 5.92 -9.04
CA VAL A 282 19.07 7.32 -8.63
C VAL A 282 17.84 8.01 -9.20
N GLU A 283 17.20 8.84 -8.38
CA GLU A 283 16.01 9.63 -8.74
C GLU A 283 16.25 11.11 -8.45
N ASP A 284 15.39 11.95 -9.00
CA ASP A 284 15.36 13.41 -8.78
C ASP A 284 16.68 14.13 -9.15
N LEU A 285 17.47 13.55 -10.07
CA LEU A 285 18.60 14.25 -10.68
C LEU A 285 18.11 15.51 -11.41
N ASN A 286 18.54 16.67 -10.99
CA ASN A 286 18.18 17.92 -11.63
C ASN A 286 18.90 18.06 -12.97
N ILE A 287 18.16 18.10 -14.06
CA ILE A 287 18.66 18.29 -15.43
C ILE A 287 18.35 19.71 -15.99
N ARG A 288 18.06 20.68 -15.10
CA ARG A 288 17.69 22.09 -15.36
C ARG A 288 16.28 22.27 -15.92
N VAL A 289 15.88 21.50 -16.93
CA VAL A 289 14.54 21.57 -17.54
C VAL A 289 13.52 20.68 -16.85
N GLY A 290 13.95 19.83 -15.95
CA GLY A 290 13.15 18.85 -15.22
C GLY A 290 14.04 17.96 -14.38
N LYS A 291 13.57 16.75 -14.11
CA LYS A 291 14.26 15.74 -13.32
C LYS A 291 14.51 14.48 -14.14
N MET A 292 15.52 13.73 -13.75
CA MET A 292 15.84 12.43 -14.35
C MET A 292 15.96 11.36 -13.26
N ALA A 293 15.55 10.16 -13.59
CA ALA A 293 15.81 8.95 -12.82
C ALA A 293 16.44 7.88 -13.71
N VAL A 294 17.33 7.09 -13.13
CA VAL A 294 17.93 5.91 -13.79
C VAL A 294 17.92 4.77 -12.79
N ALA A 295 17.46 3.60 -13.21
CA ALA A 295 17.43 2.41 -12.37
C ALA A 295 17.82 1.16 -13.15
N PHE A 296 18.46 0.24 -12.43
CA PHE A 296 18.58 -1.16 -12.79
C PHE A 296 17.57 -1.94 -11.95
N LEU A 297 16.74 -2.74 -12.61
CA LEU A 297 15.68 -3.52 -11.99
C LEU A 297 15.71 -4.95 -12.51
N SER A 298 15.44 -5.93 -11.66
CA SER A 298 15.45 -7.33 -12.07
C SER A 298 14.50 -8.15 -11.21
N ALA A 299 13.95 -9.20 -11.78
CA ALA A 299 13.27 -10.26 -11.05
C ALA A 299 13.49 -11.61 -11.75
N ALA A 300 13.39 -12.68 -10.99
CA ALA A 300 13.54 -14.04 -11.51
C ALA A 300 12.22 -14.82 -11.43
N ARG A 301 12.07 -15.79 -12.33
CA ARG A 301 11.03 -16.81 -12.32
C ARG A 301 11.60 -18.09 -11.67
N PRO A 302 11.34 -18.33 -10.36
CA PRO A 302 11.88 -19.52 -9.69
C PRO A 302 11.28 -20.82 -10.19
N ASP A 303 10.14 -20.76 -10.86
CA ASP A 303 9.48 -21.89 -11.51
C ASP A 303 10.12 -22.29 -12.85
N ILE A 304 11.00 -21.47 -13.43
CA ILE A 304 11.68 -21.74 -14.69
C ILE A 304 13.19 -21.85 -14.43
N ILE A 305 13.69 -23.08 -14.39
CA ILE A 305 15.10 -23.37 -14.07
C ILE A 305 15.80 -23.86 -15.35
N THR A 306 16.87 -23.19 -15.73
CA THR A 306 17.73 -23.56 -16.85
C THR A 306 19.13 -23.95 -16.34
N GLU A 307 20.01 -24.42 -17.22
CA GLU A 307 21.43 -24.65 -16.88
C GLU A 307 22.15 -23.39 -16.39
N ASN A 308 21.53 -22.20 -16.59
CA ASN A 308 22.05 -20.92 -16.10
C ASN A 308 21.46 -20.50 -14.73
N GLY A 309 20.59 -21.31 -14.13
CA GLY A 309 19.83 -21.00 -12.90
C GLY A 309 18.40 -20.56 -13.19
N ASN A 310 17.78 -19.88 -12.23
CA ASN A 310 16.42 -19.34 -12.41
C ASN A 310 16.39 -18.30 -13.52
N LEU A 311 15.37 -18.39 -14.38
CA LEU A 311 15.23 -17.47 -15.50
C LEU A 311 14.97 -16.06 -14.97
N ALA A 312 15.88 -15.14 -15.22
CA ALA A 312 15.79 -13.75 -14.78
C ALA A 312 15.62 -12.78 -15.97
N LYS A 313 14.90 -11.70 -15.72
CA LYS A 313 14.83 -10.54 -16.59
C LYS A 313 15.49 -9.36 -15.89
N SER A 314 16.25 -8.59 -16.64
CA SER A 314 16.89 -7.36 -16.17
C SER A 314 16.48 -6.20 -17.02
N ASN A 315 16.16 -5.08 -16.38
CA ASN A 315 15.73 -3.85 -17.00
C ASN A 315 16.69 -2.71 -16.68
N ILE A 316 16.94 -1.84 -17.64
CA ILE A 316 17.56 -0.53 -17.45
C ILE A 316 16.50 0.49 -17.80
N ASP A 317 16.01 1.19 -16.80
CA ASP A 317 14.96 2.20 -16.92
C ASP A 317 15.56 3.61 -16.79
N VAL A 318 15.17 4.47 -17.69
CA VAL A 318 15.53 5.90 -17.69
C VAL A 318 14.26 6.72 -17.81
N ARG A 319 14.05 7.65 -16.89
CA ARG A 319 12.88 8.54 -16.88
C ARG A 319 13.31 9.99 -16.84
N VAL A 320 12.60 10.80 -17.60
CA VAL A 320 12.68 12.26 -17.54
C VAL A 320 11.28 12.76 -17.21
N TYR A 321 11.15 13.59 -16.19
CA TYR A 321 9.84 14.03 -15.69
C TYR A 321 9.93 15.47 -15.17
N ASP A 322 8.77 16.03 -14.79
CA ASP A 322 8.63 17.41 -14.32
C ASP A 322 9.07 18.43 -15.37
N LEU A 323 8.97 18.06 -16.65
CA LEU A 323 9.21 18.98 -17.75
C LEU A 323 8.04 19.96 -17.84
N LYS A 324 8.27 21.22 -17.51
CA LYS A 324 7.26 22.26 -17.66
C LYS A 324 6.95 22.49 -19.15
N GLY A 325 5.71 22.36 -19.55
CA GLY A 325 5.27 22.49 -20.92
C GLY A 325 3.87 23.05 -21.05
N PRO A 326 3.33 23.18 -22.25
CA PRO A 326 1.95 23.60 -22.45
C PRO A 326 0.99 22.69 -21.70
N LEU A 327 0.04 23.31 -21.00
CA LEU A 327 -1.07 22.68 -20.28
C LEU A 327 -0.66 21.86 -19.04
N GLY A 328 0.61 21.81 -18.63
CA GLY A 328 1.02 21.09 -17.43
C GLY A 328 2.45 20.55 -17.48
N LEU A 329 2.62 19.40 -16.83
CA LEU A 329 3.90 18.71 -16.74
C LEU A 329 3.97 17.57 -17.76
N TRP A 330 5.14 17.42 -18.35
CA TRP A 330 5.43 16.34 -19.30
C TRP A 330 6.50 15.43 -18.71
N GLY A 331 6.45 14.17 -19.07
CA GLY A 331 7.46 13.19 -18.75
C GLY A 331 7.53 12.12 -19.81
N GLY A 332 8.70 11.51 -19.93
CA GLY A 332 8.93 10.35 -20.79
C GLY A 332 9.77 9.33 -20.08
N TRP A 333 9.68 8.09 -20.51
CA TRP A 333 10.48 7.01 -20.00
C TRP A 333 10.91 6.07 -21.11
N PHE A 334 12.03 5.39 -20.90
CA PHE A 334 12.57 4.37 -21.76
C PHE A 334 13.08 3.22 -20.90
N ASP A 335 12.74 2.00 -21.27
CA ASP A 335 13.20 0.77 -20.63
C ASP A 335 13.82 -0.15 -21.68
N TYR A 336 14.99 -0.67 -21.38
CA TYR A 336 15.60 -1.77 -22.11
C TYR A 336 15.61 -3.01 -21.23
N ALA A 337 14.98 -4.07 -21.69
CA ALA A 337 14.87 -5.32 -20.96
C ALA A 337 15.58 -6.45 -21.69
N THR A 338 16.23 -7.34 -20.94
CA THR A 338 16.85 -8.55 -21.47
C THR A 338 16.65 -9.73 -20.53
N SER A 339 16.46 -10.92 -21.10
CA SER A 339 16.42 -12.18 -20.37
C SER A 339 17.26 -13.22 -21.12
N LYS A 340 18.24 -13.79 -20.43
CA LYS A 340 19.11 -14.81 -21.01
C LYS A 340 18.42 -16.17 -20.87
N GLY A 341 17.98 -16.73 -21.99
CA GLY A 341 17.43 -18.07 -22.06
C GLY A 341 18.45 -19.16 -21.73
N GLY A 342 18.05 -20.40 -21.97
CA GLY A 342 18.88 -21.58 -21.72
C GLY A 342 18.08 -22.86 -21.97
N THR A 343 18.61 -23.99 -21.55
CA THR A 343 17.94 -25.28 -21.62
C THR A 343 17.42 -25.66 -20.24
N THR A 344 16.15 -26.00 -20.13
CA THR A 344 15.54 -26.36 -18.84
C THR A 344 16.13 -27.61 -18.25
N VAL A 345 16.27 -27.60 -16.92
CA VAL A 345 16.77 -28.72 -16.11
C VAL A 345 15.67 -29.24 -15.18
N GLY A 346 15.96 -30.30 -14.42
CA GLY A 346 15.01 -30.86 -13.47
C GLY A 346 14.50 -29.84 -12.46
N GLY A 347 13.20 -29.90 -12.11
CA GLY A 347 12.52 -28.96 -11.20
C GLY A 347 11.91 -27.72 -11.89
N SER A 348 12.13 -27.55 -13.20
CA SER A 348 11.48 -26.49 -13.98
C SER A 348 10.01 -26.80 -14.25
N ALA A 349 9.18 -25.76 -14.36
CA ALA A 349 7.80 -25.88 -14.82
C ALA A 349 7.68 -26.37 -16.27
N PHE A 350 8.73 -26.18 -17.06
CA PHE A 350 8.82 -26.72 -18.41
C PHE A 350 9.55 -28.09 -18.41
N PRO A 351 9.22 -29.00 -19.33
CA PRO A 351 9.92 -30.28 -19.46
C PRO A 351 11.44 -30.08 -19.57
N THR A 352 12.21 -30.95 -18.92
CA THR A 352 13.68 -30.97 -19.01
C THR A 352 14.14 -31.06 -20.47
N GLY A 353 15.10 -30.22 -20.85
CA GLY A 353 15.60 -30.15 -22.22
C GLY A 353 14.85 -29.16 -23.12
N THR A 354 13.81 -28.50 -22.62
CA THR A 354 13.13 -27.41 -23.35
C THR A 354 14.06 -26.22 -23.52
N ARG A 355 14.20 -25.72 -24.74
CA ARG A 355 15.01 -24.55 -25.01
C ARG A 355 14.21 -23.27 -24.80
N ILE A 356 14.59 -22.50 -23.78
CA ILE A 356 14.07 -21.16 -23.53
C ILE A 356 14.87 -20.15 -24.37
N PRO A 357 14.23 -19.29 -25.18
CA PRO A 357 14.94 -18.32 -26.01
C PRO A 357 15.54 -17.19 -25.16
N THR A 358 16.74 -16.76 -25.49
CA THR A 358 17.24 -15.46 -25.04
C THR A 358 16.42 -14.37 -25.74
N THR A 359 15.93 -13.40 -25.00
CA THR A 359 15.10 -12.31 -25.54
C THR A 359 15.55 -10.97 -24.98
N ASP A 360 15.41 -9.96 -25.79
CA ASP A 360 15.59 -8.56 -25.47
C ASP A 360 14.38 -7.76 -25.98
N GLY A 361 14.28 -6.54 -25.55
CA GLY A 361 13.21 -5.64 -25.96
C GLY A 361 13.39 -4.24 -25.39
N TYR A 362 12.57 -3.35 -25.87
CA TYR A 362 12.51 -1.99 -25.35
C TYR A 362 11.07 -1.54 -25.21
N ALA A 363 10.87 -0.66 -24.25
CA ALA A 363 9.61 0.03 -24.07
C ALA A 363 9.86 1.51 -23.84
N PHE A 364 8.89 2.32 -24.19
CA PHE A 364 8.95 3.76 -23.95
C PHE A 364 7.55 4.32 -23.81
N GLY A 365 7.44 5.46 -23.16
CA GLY A 365 6.17 6.15 -22.98
C GLY A 365 6.34 7.64 -22.81
N LEU A 366 5.26 8.33 -23.12
CA LEU A 366 5.08 9.75 -22.88
C LEU A 366 3.90 9.94 -21.95
N ARG A 367 4.04 10.83 -20.98
CA ARG A 367 2.99 11.19 -20.02
C ARG A 367 2.85 12.70 -19.94
N HIS A 368 1.60 13.14 -19.95
CA HIS A 368 1.19 14.50 -19.62
C HIS A 368 0.40 14.48 -18.32
N GLN A 369 0.67 15.43 -17.43
CA GLN A 369 -0.05 15.56 -16.17
C GLN A 369 -0.40 17.02 -15.90
N ARG A 370 -1.58 17.21 -15.36
CA ARG A 370 -1.97 18.49 -14.79
C ARG A 370 -2.47 18.22 -13.38
N LEU A 371 -1.64 18.55 -12.43
CA LEU A 371 -1.89 18.29 -11.03
C LEU A 371 -2.95 19.23 -10.45
N GLU A 372 -3.37 19.81 -9.81
CA GLU A 372 -4.32 20.83 -9.38
C GLU A 372 -5.25 21.35 -10.48
N TRP A 373 -6.04 20.45 -11.08
CA TRP A 373 -7.00 20.82 -12.10
C TRP A 373 -8.45 20.71 -11.56
N HIS A 374 -9.11 21.86 -11.34
CA HIS A 374 -10.46 21.93 -10.79
C HIS A 374 -10.69 21.09 -9.52
N GLY A 375 -9.75 21.17 -8.57
CA GLY A 375 -9.78 20.43 -7.32
C GLY A 375 -9.44 18.94 -7.42
N GLY A 376 -8.95 18.52 -8.57
CA GLY A 376 -8.49 17.17 -8.87
C GLY A 376 -7.25 17.21 -9.77
N PHE A 377 -7.15 16.28 -10.70
CA PHE A 377 -6.02 16.15 -11.61
C PHE A 377 -6.44 15.63 -12.99
N HIS A 378 -5.53 15.74 -13.94
CA HIS A 378 -5.60 15.13 -15.26
C HIS A 378 -4.30 14.40 -15.57
N SER A 379 -4.37 13.19 -16.09
CA SER A 379 -3.23 12.39 -16.51
C SER A 379 -3.52 11.64 -17.79
N PHE A 380 -2.68 11.84 -18.79
CA PHE A 380 -2.73 11.15 -20.07
C PHE A 380 -1.39 10.47 -20.34
N SER A 381 -1.40 9.25 -20.84
CA SER A 381 -0.18 8.54 -21.24
C SER A 381 -0.37 7.70 -22.51
N VAL A 382 0.70 7.62 -23.30
CA VAL A 382 0.84 6.69 -24.42
C VAL A 382 2.14 5.94 -24.25
N GLN A 383 2.09 4.62 -24.37
CA GLN A 383 3.19 3.73 -24.07
C GLN A 383 3.25 2.60 -25.08
N TYR A 384 4.47 2.17 -25.43
CA TYR A 384 4.70 1.08 -26.37
C TYR A 384 5.89 0.25 -25.94
N GLY A 385 5.79 -1.07 -26.06
CA GLY A 385 6.86 -2.00 -25.74
C GLY A 385 6.94 -3.18 -26.69
N THR A 386 8.12 -3.79 -26.76
CA THR A 386 8.42 -4.94 -27.62
C THR A 386 9.26 -5.98 -26.88
N GLY A 387 9.17 -7.24 -27.32
CA GLY A 387 10.01 -8.33 -26.83
C GLY A 387 9.95 -8.48 -25.31
N ALA A 388 11.10 -8.56 -24.66
CA ALA A 388 11.21 -8.70 -23.21
C ALA A 388 10.61 -7.52 -22.43
N ALA A 389 10.47 -6.35 -23.04
CA ALA A 389 9.89 -5.16 -22.42
C ALA A 389 8.41 -4.93 -22.77
N SER A 390 7.76 -5.86 -23.48
CA SER A 390 6.36 -5.66 -23.90
C SER A 390 5.35 -5.75 -22.76
N ASN A 391 5.69 -6.35 -21.63
CA ASN A 391 4.83 -6.49 -20.46
C ASN A 391 5.09 -5.42 -19.37
N PHE A 392 5.29 -4.17 -19.78
CA PHE A 392 5.59 -3.04 -18.90
C PHE A 392 4.41 -2.61 -18.01
N SER A 393 3.20 -3.02 -18.32
CA SER A 393 1.97 -2.78 -17.55
C SER A 393 1.56 -4.02 -16.79
N ASN A 394 0.54 -3.87 -15.95
CA ASN A 394 -0.03 -4.91 -15.12
C ASN A 394 0.72 -5.20 -13.81
N PRO A 395 0.02 -5.62 -12.74
CA PRO A 395 0.61 -5.74 -11.40
C PRO A 395 1.84 -6.64 -11.36
N GLY A 396 2.99 -6.06 -11.00
CA GLY A 396 4.21 -6.78 -10.69
C GLY A 396 4.89 -7.53 -11.84
N ASN A 397 4.56 -7.23 -13.08
CA ASN A 397 5.03 -8.01 -14.24
C ASN A 397 6.14 -7.33 -15.06
N GLY A 398 6.33 -6.02 -14.91
CA GLY A 398 7.28 -5.28 -15.74
C GLY A 398 8.73 -5.73 -15.61
N THR A 399 9.15 -6.24 -14.47
CA THR A 399 10.49 -6.79 -14.24
C THR A 399 10.55 -8.32 -14.31
N THR A 400 9.41 -9.00 -14.37
CA THR A 400 9.34 -10.46 -14.53
C THR A 400 9.19 -10.80 -16.00
N ILE A 401 9.89 -11.82 -16.48
CA ILE A 401 9.73 -12.28 -17.85
C ILE A 401 8.34 -12.92 -18.02
N ALA A 402 7.62 -12.53 -19.07
CA ALA A 402 6.41 -13.22 -19.49
C ALA A 402 6.73 -14.68 -19.87
N ASP A 403 5.72 -15.52 -20.03
CA ASP A 403 5.93 -16.92 -20.41
C ASP A 403 6.82 -17.02 -21.65
N PRO A 404 7.97 -17.71 -21.54
CA PRO A 404 9.01 -17.66 -22.55
C PRO A 404 8.67 -18.57 -23.72
N THR A 405 7.74 -18.13 -24.55
CA THR A 405 7.41 -18.81 -25.80
C THR A 405 8.50 -18.57 -26.85
N PRO A 406 8.62 -19.41 -27.89
CA PRO A 406 9.54 -19.16 -29.01
C PRO A 406 9.30 -17.81 -29.72
N PHE A 407 8.14 -17.22 -29.50
CA PHE A 407 7.67 -16.02 -30.19
C PHE A 407 7.84 -14.73 -29.37
N ILE A 408 8.26 -14.80 -28.11
CA ILE A 408 8.34 -13.66 -27.19
C ILE A 408 9.09 -12.44 -27.74
N ARG A 409 10.09 -12.67 -28.61
CA ARG A 409 10.82 -11.57 -29.28
C ARG A 409 9.94 -10.73 -30.21
N LYS A 410 8.79 -11.27 -30.62
CA LYS A 410 7.83 -10.60 -31.50
C LYS A 410 6.64 -10.02 -30.75
N SER A 411 6.61 -10.21 -29.43
CA SER A 411 5.56 -9.63 -28.60
C SER A 411 5.61 -8.10 -28.64
N LYS A 412 4.44 -7.48 -28.53
CA LYS A 412 4.27 -6.02 -28.61
C LYS A 412 3.09 -5.62 -27.76
N GLN A 413 3.18 -4.43 -27.18
CA GLN A 413 2.07 -3.81 -26.48
C GLN A 413 2.03 -2.32 -26.82
N LEU A 414 0.83 -1.81 -27.10
CA LEU A 414 0.51 -0.40 -27.16
C LEU A 414 -0.56 -0.13 -26.10
N LEU A 415 -0.37 0.92 -25.32
CA LEU A 415 -1.27 1.31 -24.25
C LEU A 415 -1.49 2.82 -24.28
N VAL A 416 -2.75 3.23 -24.25
CA VAL A 416 -3.19 4.62 -24.13
C VAL A 416 -4.10 4.72 -22.91
N VAL A 417 -3.83 5.65 -22.02
CA VAL A 417 -4.59 5.84 -20.79
C VAL A 417 -4.88 7.31 -20.56
N GLU A 418 -6.11 7.59 -20.23
CA GLU A 418 -6.61 8.88 -19.78
C GLU A 418 -7.30 8.71 -18.44
N GLN A 419 -6.94 9.53 -17.47
CA GLN A 419 -7.55 9.55 -16.14
C GLN A 419 -7.73 10.99 -15.69
N VAL A 420 -8.92 11.33 -15.27
CA VAL A 420 -9.27 12.65 -14.78
C VAL A 420 -9.96 12.54 -13.44
N LEU A 421 -9.56 13.33 -12.46
CA LEU A 421 -10.38 13.64 -11.30
C LEU A 421 -10.85 15.09 -11.40
N PHE A 422 -12.14 15.29 -11.36
CA PHE A 422 -12.77 16.60 -11.34
C PHE A 422 -13.57 16.75 -10.05
N GLN A 423 -13.15 17.65 -9.19
CA GLN A 423 -13.81 17.94 -7.91
C GLN A 423 -13.85 19.44 -7.65
N PRO A 424 -14.74 20.19 -8.33
CA PRO A 424 -14.74 21.65 -8.28
C PRO A 424 -15.21 22.21 -6.95
N ASN A 425 -15.86 21.39 -6.12
CA ASN A 425 -16.40 21.78 -4.82
C ASN A 425 -16.51 20.58 -3.87
N ASP A 426 -16.98 20.81 -2.66
CA ASP A 426 -17.13 19.78 -1.61
C ASP A 426 -18.42 18.96 -1.69
N THR A 427 -19.23 19.14 -2.72
CA THR A 427 -20.51 18.40 -2.90
C THR A 427 -20.47 17.36 -3.99
N PHE A 428 -19.53 17.47 -4.92
CA PHE A 428 -19.45 16.60 -6.09
C PHE A 428 -18.01 16.33 -6.50
N ALA A 429 -17.71 15.08 -6.79
CA ALA A 429 -16.50 14.64 -7.47
C ALA A 429 -16.86 13.62 -8.56
N ILE A 430 -16.05 13.53 -9.61
CA ILE A 430 -16.17 12.50 -10.64
C ILE A 430 -14.79 12.13 -11.16
N MET A 431 -14.55 10.82 -11.32
CA MET A 431 -13.36 10.29 -11.96
C MET A 431 -13.71 9.49 -13.21
N PRO A 432 -13.74 10.12 -14.40
CA PRO A 432 -13.77 9.39 -15.66
C PRO A 432 -12.38 8.83 -16.01
N ILE A 433 -12.38 7.67 -16.67
CA ILE A 433 -11.21 7.04 -17.27
C ILE A 433 -11.49 6.58 -18.69
N PHE A 434 -10.45 6.52 -19.49
CA PHE A 434 -10.40 5.82 -20.76
C PHE A 434 -9.09 5.04 -20.86
N LEU A 435 -9.17 3.81 -21.35
CA LEU A 435 -8.03 2.95 -21.60
C LEU A 435 -8.21 2.25 -22.92
N TYR A 436 -7.14 2.21 -23.70
CA TYR A 436 -7.02 1.36 -24.88
C TYR A 436 -5.72 0.59 -24.80
N GLN A 437 -5.81 -0.72 -24.79
CA GLN A 437 -4.68 -1.62 -24.85
C GLN A 437 -4.77 -2.50 -26.09
N ARG A 438 -3.64 -2.67 -26.74
CA ARG A 438 -3.47 -3.59 -27.85
C ARG A 438 -2.18 -4.33 -27.68
N ASN A 439 -2.27 -5.64 -27.49
CA ASN A 439 -1.10 -6.47 -27.29
C ASN A 439 -1.06 -7.66 -28.26
N LYS A 440 0.12 -8.18 -28.49
CA LYS A 440 0.39 -9.37 -29.27
C LYS A 440 1.47 -10.17 -28.58
N ASP A 441 1.23 -11.45 -28.37
CA ASP A 441 2.19 -12.39 -27.75
C ASP A 441 3.33 -12.81 -28.70
N GLY A 442 3.26 -12.42 -29.97
CA GLY A 442 4.21 -12.75 -31.03
C GLY A 442 3.91 -14.03 -31.78
N ASN A 443 2.96 -14.86 -31.31
CA ASN A 443 2.53 -16.07 -32.00
C ASN A 443 1.91 -15.69 -33.36
N PRO A 444 2.37 -16.28 -34.48
CA PRO A 444 1.83 -16.00 -35.80
C PRO A 444 0.39 -16.46 -36.01
N GLN A 445 -0.10 -17.37 -35.17
CA GLN A 445 -1.47 -17.87 -35.21
C GLN A 445 -2.47 -16.99 -34.44
N HIS A 446 -1.97 -16.09 -33.60
CA HIS A 446 -2.77 -15.17 -32.84
C HIS A 446 -2.78 -13.80 -33.49
N ASP A 447 -3.96 -13.21 -33.59
CA ASP A 447 -4.11 -11.79 -33.91
C ASP A 447 -3.82 -10.93 -32.69
N TRP A 448 -4.03 -9.63 -32.83
CA TRP A 448 -3.91 -8.70 -31.73
C TRP A 448 -5.05 -8.90 -30.72
N ASN A 449 -4.71 -9.02 -29.46
CA ASN A 449 -5.66 -8.85 -28.37
C ASN A 449 -5.89 -7.35 -28.14
N GLN A 450 -7.13 -6.96 -28.00
CA GLN A 450 -7.52 -5.56 -27.79
C GLN A 450 -8.43 -5.45 -26.59
N TRP A 451 -8.20 -4.43 -25.79
CA TRP A 451 -9.04 -4.08 -24.67
C TRP A 451 -9.33 -2.59 -24.68
N TYR A 452 -10.60 -2.25 -24.68
CA TYR A 452 -11.11 -0.90 -24.48
C TYR A 452 -11.82 -0.86 -23.14
N SER A 453 -11.47 0.09 -22.30
CA SER A 453 -12.15 0.34 -21.04
C SER A 453 -12.49 1.80 -20.93
N PHE A 454 -13.73 2.10 -20.62
CA PHE A 454 -14.15 3.46 -20.28
C PHE A 454 -15.19 3.42 -19.18
N GLY A 455 -15.12 4.35 -18.26
CA GLY A 455 -16.04 4.42 -17.15
C GLY A 455 -15.86 5.65 -16.31
N ALA A 456 -16.69 5.77 -15.32
CA ALA A 456 -16.61 6.89 -14.39
C ALA A 456 -17.16 6.50 -13.02
N ARG A 457 -16.60 7.14 -11.97
CA ARG A 457 -17.13 7.08 -10.61
C ARG A 457 -17.50 8.50 -10.15
N PRO A 458 -18.75 8.95 -10.31
CA PRO A 458 -19.26 10.12 -9.61
C PRO A 458 -19.52 9.83 -8.14
N GLU A 459 -19.23 10.83 -7.29
CA GLU A 459 -19.55 10.83 -5.86
C GLU A 459 -20.28 12.12 -5.49
N ILE A 460 -21.38 12.00 -4.74
CA ILE A 460 -22.18 13.12 -4.22
C ILE A 460 -22.04 13.13 -2.70
N PHE A 461 -21.55 14.23 -2.14
CA PHE A 461 -21.33 14.41 -0.72
C PHE A 461 -22.48 15.21 -0.10
N PHE A 462 -23.37 14.53 0.64
CA PHE A 462 -24.51 15.16 1.30
C PHE A 462 -24.12 15.92 2.56
N THR A 463 -23.23 15.32 3.36
CA THR A 463 -22.72 15.91 4.60
C THR A 463 -21.19 15.75 4.65
N LYS A 464 -20.56 16.15 5.75
CA LYS A 464 -19.13 15.89 5.99
C LYS A 464 -18.81 14.39 5.98
N TYR A 465 -19.78 13.55 6.34
CA TYR A 465 -19.57 12.13 6.57
C TYR A 465 -20.35 11.23 5.60
N LEU A 466 -21.46 11.70 5.04
CA LEU A 466 -22.34 10.89 4.19
C LEU A 466 -22.16 11.25 2.73
N SER A 467 -21.94 10.25 1.92
CA SER A 467 -21.85 10.36 0.46
C SER A 467 -22.51 9.17 -0.24
N LEU A 468 -22.69 9.33 -1.54
CA LEU A 468 -23.19 8.30 -2.43
C LEU A 468 -22.27 8.23 -3.64
N ALA A 469 -21.64 7.07 -3.82
CA ALA A 469 -20.85 6.78 -5.00
C ALA A 469 -21.67 5.96 -5.99
N PHE A 470 -21.51 6.29 -7.26
CA PHE A 470 -21.92 5.46 -8.40
C PHE A 470 -20.69 5.08 -9.17
N GLU A 471 -20.69 3.93 -9.82
CA GLU A 471 -19.65 3.56 -10.77
C GLU A 471 -20.29 2.89 -11.98
N ALA A 472 -19.94 3.36 -13.15
CA ALA A 472 -20.28 2.70 -14.41
C ALA A 472 -18.99 2.37 -15.15
N GLY A 473 -18.82 1.11 -15.51
CA GLY A 473 -17.66 0.60 -16.24
C GLY A 473 -18.06 -0.23 -17.43
N PHE A 474 -17.35 -0.03 -18.54
CA PHE A 474 -17.58 -0.69 -19.81
C PHE A 474 -16.24 -1.21 -20.34
N ASP A 475 -16.12 -2.53 -20.43
CA ASP A 475 -14.96 -3.21 -20.97
C ASP A 475 -15.34 -3.96 -22.24
N HIS A 476 -14.61 -3.73 -23.31
CA HIS A 476 -14.67 -4.51 -24.52
C HIS A 476 -13.35 -5.21 -24.74
N THR A 477 -13.39 -6.52 -24.85
CA THR A 477 -12.20 -7.29 -25.22
C THR A 477 -12.45 -8.06 -26.52
N ASN A 478 -11.40 -8.11 -27.35
CA ASN A 478 -11.37 -8.89 -28.55
C ASN A 478 -9.99 -9.58 -28.64
N GLY A 479 -9.96 -10.89 -28.41
CA GLY A 479 -8.67 -11.58 -28.38
C GLY A 479 -8.74 -13.02 -27.89
N PHE A 480 -7.57 -13.61 -27.75
CA PHE A 480 -7.42 -15.00 -27.29
C PHE A 480 -7.32 -15.07 -25.78
N VAL A 481 -8.13 -15.93 -25.20
CA VAL A 481 -8.14 -16.25 -23.77
C VAL A 481 -7.75 -17.70 -23.57
N PRO A 482 -6.76 -18.02 -22.70
CA PRO A 482 -6.39 -19.40 -22.40
C PRO A 482 -7.54 -20.16 -21.76
N THR A 483 -7.83 -21.36 -22.25
CA THR A 483 -8.81 -22.28 -21.68
C THR A 483 -8.20 -23.66 -21.49
N GLN A 484 -8.91 -24.54 -20.78
CA GLN A 484 -8.46 -25.95 -20.60
C GLN A 484 -8.31 -26.71 -21.93
N ASN A 485 -9.00 -26.28 -22.97
CA ASN A 485 -9.00 -26.90 -24.29
C ASN A 485 -8.13 -26.18 -25.33
N GLY A 486 -7.27 -25.27 -24.89
CA GLY A 486 -6.47 -24.37 -25.72
C GLY A 486 -7.02 -22.95 -25.75
N ASP A 487 -6.42 -22.08 -26.57
CA ASP A 487 -6.80 -20.68 -26.64
C ASP A 487 -8.12 -20.52 -27.41
N THR A 488 -9.04 -19.77 -26.84
CA THR A 488 -10.34 -19.46 -27.42
C THR A 488 -10.41 -17.97 -27.74
N HIS A 489 -10.82 -17.64 -28.96
CA HIS A 489 -11.04 -16.24 -29.35
C HIS A 489 -12.39 -15.76 -28.85
N LEU A 490 -12.39 -14.69 -28.07
CA LEU A 490 -13.58 -14.04 -27.53
C LEU A 490 -13.65 -12.59 -28.02
N ASP A 491 -14.86 -12.14 -28.32
CA ASP A 491 -15.15 -10.76 -28.73
C ASP A 491 -16.48 -10.33 -28.06
N GLY A 492 -16.41 -9.35 -27.17
CA GLY A 492 -17.62 -8.97 -26.42
C GLY A 492 -17.43 -7.79 -25.46
N TRP A 493 -18.54 -7.46 -24.85
CA TRP A 493 -18.66 -6.39 -23.87
C TRP A 493 -19.02 -6.93 -22.49
N LEU A 494 -18.42 -6.32 -21.46
CA LEU A 494 -18.90 -6.34 -20.08
C LEU A 494 -19.32 -4.92 -19.69
N ARG A 495 -20.49 -4.77 -19.08
CA ARG A 495 -21.02 -3.50 -18.55
C ARG A 495 -21.36 -3.70 -17.09
N LYS A 496 -20.79 -2.87 -16.23
CA LYS A 496 -20.92 -2.95 -14.78
C LYS A 496 -21.44 -1.64 -14.23
N PHE A 497 -22.42 -1.73 -13.33
CA PHE A 497 -23.01 -0.59 -12.63
C PHE A 497 -23.05 -0.87 -11.14
N THR A 498 -22.57 0.06 -10.34
CA THR A 498 -22.56 -0.05 -8.88
C THR A 498 -23.11 1.21 -8.25
N ILE A 499 -23.92 1.04 -7.22
CA ILE A 499 -24.34 2.10 -6.31
C ILE A 499 -23.82 1.77 -4.91
N ALA A 500 -23.24 2.76 -4.22
CA ALA A 500 -22.66 2.57 -2.91
C ALA A 500 -22.91 3.79 -2.01
N PRO A 501 -23.88 3.74 -1.08
CA PRO A 501 -23.91 4.66 0.04
C PRO A 501 -22.67 4.47 0.92
N GLN A 502 -22.11 5.59 1.36
CA GLN A 502 -20.84 5.63 2.08
C GLN A 502 -20.90 6.49 3.34
N ILE A 503 -20.15 6.07 4.36
CA ILE A 503 -19.80 6.86 5.54
C ILE A 503 -18.29 7.04 5.51
N GLY A 504 -17.80 8.28 5.36
CA GLY A 504 -16.38 8.58 5.21
C GLY A 504 -15.89 9.73 6.08
N ALA A 505 -14.59 9.92 6.13
CA ALA A 505 -13.94 10.92 7.00
C ALA A 505 -13.99 12.36 6.44
N GLY A 506 -14.43 12.55 5.19
CA GLY A 506 -14.42 13.88 4.56
C GLY A 506 -15.16 13.94 3.24
N ARG A 507 -15.08 15.10 2.57
CA ARG A 507 -15.77 15.41 1.31
C ARG A 507 -14.83 15.42 0.11
N LYS A 508 -13.77 14.61 0.13
CA LYS A 508 -12.89 14.44 -1.03
C LYS A 508 -13.03 13.02 -1.58
N PHE A 509 -12.90 12.87 -2.89
CA PHE A 509 -12.96 11.58 -3.57
C PHE A 509 -12.09 10.52 -2.89
N PHE A 510 -10.93 10.94 -2.43
CA PHE A 510 -9.95 10.09 -1.75
C PHE A 510 -10.00 10.15 -0.22
N SER A 511 -11.01 10.76 0.39
CA SER A 511 -11.12 10.77 1.85
C SER A 511 -11.30 9.36 2.39
N ARG A 512 -10.45 8.98 3.34
CA ARG A 512 -10.52 7.71 4.06
C ARG A 512 -10.35 7.99 5.58
N PRO A 513 -10.80 7.09 6.48
CA PRO A 513 -11.48 5.82 6.19
C PRO A 513 -12.88 6.01 5.57
N VAL A 514 -13.35 4.97 4.91
CA VAL A 514 -14.70 4.89 4.37
C VAL A 514 -15.32 3.51 4.63
N LEU A 515 -16.61 3.52 5.01
CA LEU A 515 -17.46 2.34 5.09
C LEU A 515 -18.47 2.41 3.96
N ARG A 516 -18.67 1.32 3.24
CA ARG A 516 -19.59 1.22 2.11
C ARG A 516 -20.52 0.03 2.27
N ALA A 517 -21.79 0.22 1.92
CA ALA A 517 -22.63 -0.86 1.42
C ALA A 517 -22.77 -0.68 -0.09
N TYR A 518 -22.89 -1.76 -0.85
CA TYR A 518 -22.99 -1.64 -2.30
C TYR A 518 -23.91 -2.69 -2.92
N LEU A 519 -24.44 -2.32 -4.06
CA LEU A 519 -25.17 -3.19 -4.97
C LEU A 519 -24.57 -3.02 -6.37
N THR A 520 -24.16 -4.12 -6.97
CA THR A 520 -23.55 -4.16 -8.30
C THR A 520 -24.35 -5.04 -9.22
N TYR A 521 -24.72 -4.51 -10.37
CA TYR A 521 -25.29 -5.23 -11.50
C TYR A 521 -24.31 -5.22 -12.66
N ALA A 522 -24.13 -6.36 -13.32
CA ALA A 522 -23.35 -6.45 -14.53
C ALA A 522 -24.10 -7.26 -15.60
N ASN A 523 -23.86 -6.91 -16.87
CA ASN A 523 -24.28 -7.72 -18.01
C ASN A 523 -23.15 -7.82 -19.04
N TRP A 524 -23.15 -8.88 -19.79
CA TRP A 524 -22.12 -9.16 -20.77
C TRP A 524 -22.65 -9.83 -22.03
N SER A 525 -21.83 -9.80 -23.08
CA SER A 525 -22.14 -10.43 -24.36
C SER A 525 -22.22 -11.96 -24.26
N ASP A 526 -23.00 -12.60 -25.11
CA ASP A 526 -23.13 -14.06 -25.14
C ASP A 526 -21.78 -14.78 -25.29
N ALA A 527 -20.82 -14.17 -26.01
CA ALA A 527 -19.46 -14.68 -26.15
C ALA A 527 -18.72 -14.82 -24.81
N PHE A 528 -19.14 -14.09 -23.77
CA PHE A 528 -18.54 -14.14 -22.42
C PHE A 528 -19.31 -15.05 -21.46
N GLN A 529 -20.33 -15.75 -21.93
CA GLN A 529 -21.04 -16.73 -21.12
C GLN A 529 -20.08 -17.82 -20.65
N GLY A 530 -20.08 -18.10 -19.34
CA GLY A 530 -19.17 -19.08 -18.73
C GLY A 530 -17.84 -18.50 -18.26
N TYR A 531 -17.50 -17.25 -18.62
CA TYR A 531 -16.24 -16.60 -18.26
C TYR A 531 -16.38 -15.50 -17.18
N VAL A 532 -17.56 -14.91 -17.02
CA VAL A 532 -17.80 -13.80 -16.12
C VAL A 532 -18.59 -14.24 -14.88
N GLY A 533 -18.16 -13.77 -13.68
CA GLY A 533 -18.87 -13.95 -12.42
C GLY A 533 -18.83 -15.35 -11.82
N GLY A 534 -18.05 -16.27 -12.41
CA GLY A 534 -17.81 -17.63 -11.90
C GLY A 534 -19.02 -18.56 -11.98
N VAL A 535 -18.96 -19.65 -11.19
CA VAL A 535 -19.93 -20.77 -11.23
C VAL A 535 -21.41 -20.34 -11.12
N PRO A 536 -21.80 -19.35 -10.29
CA PRO A 536 -23.20 -18.94 -10.19
C PRO A 536 -23.80 -18.42 -11.50
N TYR A 537 -22.97 -17.96 -12.42
CA TYR A 537 -23.37 -17.30 -13.66
C TYR A 537 -22.91 -18.00 -14.95
N LEU A 538 -22.45 -19.27 -14.87
CA LEU A 538 -21.94 -20.03 -16.04
C LEU A 538 -22.87 -20.03 -17.26
N ASN A 539 -24.18 -20.07 -17.02
CA ASN A 539 -25.19 -20.11 -18.07
C ASN A 539 -25.98 -18.79 -18.15
N LYS A 540 -25.36 -17.68 -17.76
CA LYS A 540 -25.99 -16.35 -17.73
C LYS A 540 -25.13 -15.35 -18.48
N THR A 541 -25.77 -14.25 -18.86
CA THR A 541 -25.15 -13.07 -19.43
C THR A 541 -25.40 -11.82 -18.59
N ASP A 542 -25.84 -12.04 -17.35
CA ASP A 542 -26.02 -10.99 -16.35
C ASP A 542 -25.82 -11.53 -14.93
N GLY A 543 -25.53 -10.64 -14.00
CA GLY A 543 -25.32 -10.98 -12.60
C GLY A 543 -25.52 -9.82 -11.65
N LEU A 544 -25.77 -10.17 -10.39
CA LEU A 544 -25.96 -9.23 -9.29
C LEU A 544 -25.06 -9.62 -8.14
N THR A 545 -24.39 -8.64 -7.53
CA THR A 545 -23.67 -8.82 -6.26
C THR A 545 -24.00 -7.68 -5.30
N TYR A 546 -23.90 -7.94 -4.00
CA TYR A 546 -24.11 -6.94 -2.96
C TYR A 546 -23.24 -7.27 -1.75
N GLY A 547 -22.84 -6.23 -1.03
CA GLY A 547 -21.95 -6.43 0.09
C GLY A 547 -21.65 -5.17 0.87
N VAL A 548 -20.67 -5.30 1.76
CA VAL A 548 -20.13 -4.21 2.58
C VAL A 548 -18.62 -4.23 2.52
N GLN A 549 -18.00 -3.04 2.63
CA GLN A 549 -16.55 -2.88 2.59
C GLN A 549 -16.14 -1.72 3.49
N ALA A 550 -15.03 -1.90 4.18
CA ALA A 550 -14.24 -0.82 4.79
C ALA A 550 -12.95 -0.63 4.01
N GLU A 551 -12.53 0.62 3.86
CA GLU A 551 -11.25 0.97 3.25
C GLU A 551 -10.61 2.12 4.03
N ALA A 552 -9.34 2.01 4.35
CA ALA A 552 -8.60 3.01 5.09
C ALA A 552 -7.13 3.07 4.68
N TRP A 553 -6.52 4.25 4.90
CA TRP A 553 -5.08 4.49 4.91
C TRP A 553 -4.73 5.51 5.98
N TRP A 554 -3.47 5.48 6.48
CA TRP A 554 -2.97 6.38 7.52
C TRP A 554 -1.47 6.61 7.39
#